data_beb5eba0b06e11665ff6c90f4d4491dc
#
_entry.id   beb5eba0b06e11665ff6c90f4d4491dc
#
_cell.length_a   1.000
_cell.length_b   1.000
_cell.length_c   1.000
_cell.angle_alpha   90.00
_cell.angle_beta   90.00
_cell.angle_gamma   90.00
#
_symmetry.space_group_name_H-M   'P 1'
#
loop_
_entity.id
_entity.type
_entity.pdbx_description
1 polymer ?
#
loop_
_entity_poly.entity_id
_entity_poly.type
_entity_poly.pdbx_seq_one_letter_code
_entity_poly.pdbx_strand_id
1 'polypeptide(L)'
;MTMIETALPPATGAWREGDPPGRRRWVSLSAPLPLELGGELPGVTIAYETWGTLNADASNAVLVLHALTGDSHVAGPAEVGHLTAGWWEAVVGPGRALDPARWFVVAPNIVGGCQGSTGPASIAPDGGPWGSRFPLVTIRDSVRAETALADTLGIARWACVVGGSMGGMRALEWAATEPERVERLFLLASPAASSADQIGWCAPQLAAIRADPHWNGGDYHDAPPGQGPHLGLGVARRMAHLSYRSAFELSQRFGRAAQSGEDPATGGRYAVESYLDHHAEKLVRRFDAASYVRLTEMMNAHDVGRGRGGVAAGLARVRARTLVAGVSSDRLYPVDQQIELADGIPNADDLFVIESPYGHDGFLIEADTVSRLLAGLLGD
;
A
#
# COMPACT_ATOMS: atom_id res chain seq x y z
N MET A 1 17.29 36.82 6.58
CA MET A 1 16.90 35.41 6.49
C MET A 1 15.50 35.39 5.89
N THR A 2 15.40 35.25 4.58
CA THR A 2 14.13 35.25 3.85
C THR A 2 13.38 33.99 4.26
N MET A 3 12.22 34.15 4.92
CA MET A 3 11.31 33.02 5.15
C MET A 3 10.89 32.53 3.77
N ILE A 4 11.28 31.30 3.41
CA ILE A 4 10.70 30.59 2.28
C ILE A 4 9.26 30.33 2.71
N GLU A 5 8.34 31.09 2.15
CA GLU A 5 6.91 30.88 2.30
C GLU A 5 6.61 29.49 1.74
N THR A 6 6.49 28.48 2.61
CA THR A 6 6.13 27.12 2.19
C THR A 6 4.73 27.21 1.62
N ALA A 7 4.58 26.98 0.32
CA ALA A 7 3.28 26.98 -0.35
C ALA A 7 2.29 26.07 0.43
N LEU A 8 1.05 26.55 0.58
CA LEU A 8 -0.01 25.77 1.21
C LEU A 8 -0.15 24.40 0.52
N PRO A 9 -0.43 23.33 1.25
CA PRO A 9 -0.66 22.02 0.64
C PRO A 9 -1.89 22.08 -0.28
N PRO A 10 -1.89 21.34 -1.41
CA PRO A 10 -3.10 21.22 -2.24
C PRO A 10 -4.23 20.61 -1.42
N ALA A 11 -5.50 20.86 -1.78
CA ALA A 11 -6.64 20.26 -1.07
C ALA A 11 -6.57 18.72 -1.03
N THR A 12 -6.03 18.12 -2.10
CA THR A 12 -5.68 16.70 -2.20
C THR A 12 -4.28 16.54 -2.78
N GLY A 13 -3.51 15.57 -2.28
CA GLY A 13 -2.23 15.15 -2.86
C GLY A 13 -2.38 14.06 -3.94
N ALA A 14 -3.60 13.81 -4.41
CA ALA A 14 -3.85 12.86 -5.49
C ALA A 14 -3.31 13.36 -6.82
N TRP A 15 -2.84 12.42 -7.65
CA TRP A 15 -2.65 12.67 -9.07
C TRP A 15 -4.01 12.86 -9.75
N ARG A 16 -4.15 13.89 -10.55
CA ARG A 16 -5.38 14.21 -11.31
C ARG A 16 -5.09 14.23 -12.81
N GLU A 17 -6.12 14.01 -13.60
CA GLU A 17 -6.03 14.12 -15.05
C GLU A 17 -5.50 15.53 -15.46
N GLY A 18 -4.44 15.53 -16.28
CA GLY A 18 -3.70 16.73 -16.64
C GLY A 18 -2.42 16.96 -15.84
N ASP A 19 -2.23 16.28 -14.70
CA ASP A 19 -0.96 16.29 -14.00
C ASP A 19 0.13 15.52 -14.79
N PRO A 20 1.41 15.83 -14.60
CA PRO A 20 2.49 15.09 -15.24
C PRO A 20 2.37 13.57 -14.98
N PRO A 21 2.41 12.73 -16.01
CA PRO A 21 2.22 11.30 -15.88
C PRO A 21 3.37 10.59 -15.14
N GLY A 22 4.57 11.16 -15.16
CA GLY A 22 5.78 10.43 -14.74
C GLY A 22 5.98 9.19 -15.59
N ARG A 23 6.23 8.07 -14.96
CA ARG A 23 6.39 6.75 -15.63
C ARG A 23 5.08 5.97 -15.71
N ARG A 24 3.99 6.49 -15.20
CA ARG A 24 2.70 5.82 -15.18
C ARG A 24 2.19 5.53 -16.59
N ARG A 25 1.59 4.37 -16.73
CA ARG A 25 0.76 3.95 -17.86
C ARG A 25 -0.61 3.61 -17.34
N TRP A 26 -1.59 3.56 -18.20
CA TRP A 26 -2.98 3.31 -17.81
C TRP A 26 -3.61 2.22 -18.67
N VAL A 27 -4.43 1.40 -18.02
CA VAL A 27 -5.35 0.46 -18.65
C VAL A 27 -6.75 0.73 -18.11
N SER A 28 -7.71 0.97 -19.00
CA SER A 28 -9.11 1.08 -18.64
C SER A 28 -9.81 -0.26 -18.83
N LEU A 29 -10.63 -0.65 -17.87
CA LEU A 29 -11.46 -1.84 -17.98
C LEU A 29 -12.54 -1.61 -19.04
N SER A 30 -12.82 -2.64 -19.85
CA SER A 30 -13.82 -2.58 -20.92
C SER A 30 -15.26 -2.66 -20.41
N ALA A 31 -15.46 -3.06 -19.14
CA ALA A 31 -16.75 -3.19 -18.49
C ALA A 31 -16.68 -2.65 -17.06
N PRO A 32 -17.82 -2.28 -16.44
CA PRO A 32 -17.88 -1.96 -15.02
C PRO A 32 -17.30 -3.08 -14.16
N LEU A 33 -16.59 -2.72 -13.09
CA LEU A 33 -16.05 -3.68 -12.14
C LEU A 33 -17.16 -4.12 -11.17
N PRO A 34 -17.57 -5.40 -11.18
CA PRO A 34 -18.54 -5.89 -10.21
C PRO A 34 -17.90 -5.95 -8.82
N LEU A 35 -18.57 -5.39 -7.81
CA LEU A 35 -18.05 -5.30 -6.45
C LEU A 35 -18.51 -6.50 -5.60
N GLU A 36 -17.59 -6.99 -4.76
CA GLU A 36 -17.84 -8.14 -3.87
C GLU A 36 -19.01 -7.88 -2.91
N LEU A 37 -19.14 -6.65 -2.42
CA LEU A 37 -20.19 -6.26 -1.46
C LEU A 37 -21.48 -5.78 -2.15
N GLY A 38 -21.57 -5.93 -3.46
CA GLY A 38 -22.72 -5.57 -4.29
C GLY A 38 -22.55 -4.26 -5.04
N GLY A 39 -23.28 -4.14 -6.15
CA GLY A 39 -23.15 -3.03 -7.08
C GLY A 39 -21.97 -3.18 -8.04
N GLU A 40 -21.63 -2.10 -8.71
CA GLU A 40 -20.52 -2.05 -9.67
C GLU A 40 -19.85 -0.68 -9.67
N LEU A 41 -18.59 -0.62 -10.07
CA LEU A 41 -17.82 0.60 -10.28
C LEU A 41 -17.57 0.78 -11.78
N PRO A 42 -18.22 1.75 -12.44
CA PRO A 42 -18.01 2.02 -13.86
C PRO A 42 -16.71 2.81 -14.10
N GLY A 43 -16.18 2.70 -15.31
CA GLY A 43 -15.06 3.53 -15.77
C GLY A 43 -13.76 3.31 -15.00
N VAL A 44 -13.49 2.08 -14.55
CA VAL A 44 -12.25 1.78 -13.81
C VAL A 44 -11.05 1.86 -14.74
N THR A 45 -10.08 2.65 -14.32
CA THR A 45 -8.76 2.76 -14.94
C THR A 45 -7.70 2.42 -13.90
N ILE A 46 -6.69 1.65 -14.29
CA ILE A 46 -5.56 1.27 -13.44
C ILE A 46 -4.31 1.96 -13.95
N ALA A 47 -3.70 2.78 -13.13
CA ALA A 47 -2.36 3.27 -13.35
C ALA A 47 -1.33 2.23 -12.90
N TYR A 48 -0.28 2.03 -13.68
CA TYR A 48 0.77 1.07 -13.37
C TYR A 48 2.11 1.52 -13.95
N GLU A 49 3.19 0.97 -13.42
CA GLU A 49 4.54 1.13 -13.95
C GLU A 49 5.17 -0.23 -14.23
N THR A 50 6.18 -0.24 -15.10
CA THR A 50 6.89 -1.47 -15.46
C THR A 50 8.39 -1.26 -15.55
N TRP A 51 9.16 -2.30 -15.22
CA TRP A 51 10.61 -2.37 -15.39
C TRP A 51 10.96 -3.68 -16.10
N GLY A 52 11.92 -3.62 -17.00
CA GLY A 52 12.35 -4.77 -17.80
C GLY A 52 11.49 -5.00 -19.04
N THR A 53 11.63 -6.17 -19.63
CA THR A 53 10.94 -6.57 -20.86
C THR A 53 10.28 -7.95 -20.67
N LEU A 54 9.01 -8.04 -21.02
CA LEU A 54 8.27 -9.32 -21.01
C LEU A 54 8.86 -10.23 -22.10
N ASN A 55 9.24 -11.45 -21.72
CA ASN A 55 9.72 -12.43 -22.68
C ASN A 55 8.58 -13.04 -23.53
N ALA A 56 8.92 -13.78 -24.59
CA ALA A 56 7.94 -14.22 -25.58
C ALA A 56 6.87 -15.18 -25.01
N ASP A 57 7.20 -15.93 -23.98
CA ASP A 57 6.29 -16.87 -23.30
C ASP A 57 5.68 -16.29 -22.02
N ALA A 58 5.93 -15.02 -21.73
CA ALA A 58 5.49 -14.29 -20.55
C ALA A 58 5.85 -14.96 -19.20
N SER A 59 6.89 -15.80 -19.17
CA SER A 59 7.28 -16.56 -17.97
C SER A 59 8.08 -15.75 -16.95
N ASN A 60 8.51 -14.52 -17.27
CA ASN A 60 9.33 -13.66 -16.40
C ASN A 60 8.56 -12.50 -15.76
N ALA A 61 7.23 -12.54 -15.75
CA ALA A 61 6.41 -11.47 -15.18
C ALA A 61 6.32 -11.57 -13.66
N VAL A 62 6.64 -10.49 -12.94
CA VAL A 62 6.54 -10.38 -11.48
C VAL A 62 5.61 -9.23 -11.12
N LEU A 63 4.62 -9.50 -10.27
CA LEU A 63 3.68 -8.51 -9.75
C LEU A 63 4.14 -8.01 -8.39
N VAL A 64 4.38 -6.70 -8.27
CA VAL A 64 4.78 -6.03 -7.02
C VAL A 64 3.64 -5.15 -6.51
N LEU A 65 3.16 -5.43 -5.30
CA LEU A 65 1.97 -4.84 -4.73
C LEU A 65 2.32 -3.94 -3.53
N HIS A 66 2.03 -2.65 -3.65
CA HIS A 66 2.38 -1.64 -2.65
C HIS A 66 1.50 -1.70 -1.39
N ALA A 67 2.03 -1.21 -0.26
CA ALA A 67 1.34 -1.01 1.00
C ALA A 67 0.41 0.22 0.97
N LEU A 68 -0.36 0.48 2.06
CA LEU A 68 -1.41 1.50 2.17
C LEU A 68 -1.06 2.85 1.55
N THR A 69 0.10 3.39 1.87
CA THR A 69 0.54 4.73 1.40
C THR A 69 1.63 4.67 0.34
N GLY A 70 1.86 3.50 -0.26
CA GLY A 70 2.69 3.31 -1.45
C GLY A 70 1.94 3.64 -2.73
N ASP A 71 2.62 3.44 -3.85
CA ASP A 71 2.10 3.65 -5.20
C ASP A 71 2.83 2.75 -6.21
N SER A 72 2.54 2.92 -7.50
CA SER A 72 3.19 2.18 -8.59
C SER A 72 4.69 2.47 -8.73
N HIS A 73 5.19 3.60 -8.18
CA HIS A 73 6.58 4.00 -8.31
C HIS A 73 7.49 3.21 -7.38
N VAL A 74 7.77 1.95 -7.73
CA VAL A 74 8.56 1.02 -6.92
C VAL A 74 10.05 1.37 -6.96
N ALA A 75 10.56 1.77 -8.13
CA ALA A 75 11.97 2.12 -8.34
C ALA A 75 12.12 3.27 -9.32
N GLY A 76 13.09 4.13 -9.08
CA GLY A 76 13.41 5.31 -9.86
C GLY A 76 13.52 6.58 -9.01
N PRO A 77 14.14 7.65 -9.51
CA PRO A 77 14.32 8.89 -8.76
C PRO A 77 12.99 9.63 -8.55
N ALA A 78 12.96 10.54 -7.58
CA ALA A 78 11.95 11.59 -7.55
C ALA A 78 12.10 12.45 -8.80
N GLU A 79 11.02 12.64 -9.54
CA GLU A 79 11.01 13.38 -10.81
C GLU A 79 9.64 14.00 -11.07
N VAL A 80 9.51 14.73 -12.17
CA VAL A 80 8.21 15.32 -12.56
C VAL A 80 7.17 14.18 -12.73
N GLY A 81 6.09 14.28 -11.95
CA GLY A 81 5.06 13.22 -11.85
C GLY A 81 5.26 12.25 -10.68
N HIS A 82 6.45 12.20 -10.06
CA HIS A 82 6.75 11.40 -8.88
C HIS A 82 7.39 12.24 -7.79
N LEU A 83 6.62 12.60 -6.75
CA LEU A 83 7.08 13.48 -5.66
C LEU A 83 8.16 12.85 -4.76
N THR A 84 8.31 11.53 -4.80
CA THR A 84 9.28 10.78 -4.02
C THR A 84 9.99 9.76 -4.91
N ALA A 85 11.21 9.38 -4.54
CA ALA A 85 11.88 8.22 -5.13
C ALA A 85 11.09 6.94 -4.91
N GLY A 86 11.38 5.92 -5.69
CA GLY A 86 10.79 4.59 -5.59
C GLY A 86 10.93 4.03 -4.18
N TRP A 87 9.89 3.37 -3.71
CA TRP A 87 9.84 2.90 -2.32
C TRP A 87 10.58 1.58 -2.08
N TRP A 88 11.04 0.89 -3.15
CA TRP A 88 11.70 -0.41 -3.05
C TRP A 88 12.92 -0.59 -3.97
N GLU A 89 13.68 0.46 -4.19
CA GLU A 89 14.90 0.44 -5.03
C GLU A 89 15.95 -0.60 -4.58
N ALA A 90 15.93 -0.99 -3.32
CA ALA A 90 16.82 -2.04 -2.81
C ALA A 90 16.43 -3.45 -3.30
N VAL A 91 15.22 -3.64 -3.84
CA VAL A 91 14.70 -4.92 -4.34
C VAL A 91 14.55 -4.92 -5.85
N VAL A 92 14.17 -3.78 -6.46
CA VAL A 92 13.95 -3.62 -7.90
C VAL A 92 15.04 -2.76 -8.51
N GLY A 93 15.86 -3.32 -9.40
CA GLY A 93 16.92 -2.59 -10.07
C GLY A 93 18.05 -3.50 -10.56
N PRO A 94 19.03 -2.98 -11.30
CA PRO A 94 20.17 -3.76 -11.79
C PRO A 94 20.92 -4.45 -10.65
N GLY A 95 21.14 -5.78 -10.78
CA GLY A 95 21.80 -6.60 -9.78
C GLY A 95 21.01 -6.84 -8.49
N ARG A 96 19.72 -6.47 -8.44
CA ARG A 96 18.80 -6.75 -7.32
C ARG A 96 18.01 -8.03 -7.56
N ALA A 97 17.25 -8.49 -6.57
CA ALA A 97 16.39 -9.66 -6.71
C ALA A 97 15.43 -9.58 -7.92
N LEU A 98 14.90 -8.39 -8.17
CA LEU A 98 14.10 -8.08 -9.35
C LEU A 98 14.92 -7.23 -10.33
N ASP A 99 15.93 -7.85 -10.93
CA ASP A 99 16.75 -7.22 -11.97
C ASP A 99 15.94 -7.09 -13.26
N PRO A 100 15.74 -5.86 -13.80
CA PRO A 100 15.02 -5.63 -15.05
C PRO A 100 15.65 -6.30 -16.29
N ALA A 101 16.89 -6.75 -16.22
CA ALA A 101 17.52 -7.56 -17.26
C ALA A 101 16.95 -8.99 -17.33
N ARG A 102 16.32 -9.48 -16.25
CA ARG A 102 15.76 -10.83 -16.14
C ARG A 102 14.25 -10.82 -15.99
N TRP A 103 13.73 -9.92 -15.18
CA TRP A 103 12.32 -9.88 -14.77
C TRP A 103 11.57 -8.72 -15.42
N PHE A 104 10.35 -8.99 -15.82
CA PHE A 104 9.38 -7.96 -16.18
C PHE A 104 8.52 -7.65 -14.96
N VAL A 105 8.90 -6.59 -14.26
CA VAL A 105 8.21 -6.15 -13.05
C VAL A 105 7.03 -5.28 -13.43
N VAL A 106 5.85 -5.56 -12.87
CA VAL A 106 4.63 -4.78 -13.00
C VAL A 106 4.16 -4.34 -11.63
N ALA A 107 3.92 -3.06 -11.44
CA ALA A 107 3.42 -2.50 -10.18
C ALA A 107 2.19 -1.62 -10.43
N PRO A 108 0.98 -2.11 -10.14
CA PRO A 108 -0.24 -1.31 -10.27
C PRO A 108 -0.52 -0.48 -9.02
N ASN A 109 -1.00 0.76 -9.21
CA ASN A 109 -1.72 1.48 -8.18
C ASN A 109 -3.06 0.80 -7.89
N ILE A 110 -3.38 0.63 -6.62
CA ILE A 110 -4.64 0.03 -6.19
C ILE A 110 -5.85 0.89 -6.57
N VAL A 111 -6.96 0.26 -6.92
CA VAL A 111 -8.27 0.94 -7.08
C VAL A 111 -8.71 1.48 -5.72
N GLY A 112 -9.18 2.73 -5.68
CA GLY A 112 -9.46 3.45 -4.44
C GLY A 112 -8.27 4.27 -3.93
N GLY A 113 -7.07 4.05 -4.50
CA GLY A 113 -5.88 4.85 -4.22
C GLY A 113 -5.89 6.22 -4.91
N CYS A 114 -4.81 6.97 -4.75
CA CYS A 114 -4.76 8.38 -5.19
C CYS A 114 -3.63 8.69 -6.19
N GLN A 115 -2.96 7.67 -6.75
CA GLN A 115 -1.82 7.92 -7.64
C GLN A 115 -2.09 7.45 -9.08
N GLY A 116 -3.29 7.79 -9.61
CA GLY A 116 -3.65 7.64 -11.01
C GLY A 116 -4.59 6.49 -11.35
N SER A 117 -4.82 5.51 -10.47
CA SER A 117 -5.94 4.57 -10.59
C SER A 117 -7.23 5.22 -10.13
N THR A 118 -8.37 4.71 -10.61
CA THR A 118 -9.69 5.20 -10.22
C THR A 118 -9.86 5.13 -8.71
N GLY A 119 -10.15 6.27 -8.10
CA GLY A 119 -10.33 6.47 -6.67
C GLY A 119 -11.18 7.70 -6.38
N PRO A 120 -11.33 8.10 -5.11
CA PRO A 120 -12.18 9.24 -4.71
C PRO A 120 -11.86 10.56 -5.44
N ALA A 121 -10.58 10.82 -5.74
CA ALA A 121 -10.16 12.04 -6.44
C ALA A 121 -10.34 11.98 -7.97
N SER A 122 -10.63 10.81 -8.53
CA SER A 122 -10.80 10.62 -9.98
C SER A 122 -12.13 11.21 -10.45
N ILE A 123 -12.19 11.55 -11.73
CA ILE A 123 -13.41 12.04 -12.37
C ILE A 123 -14.38 10.87 -12.57
N ALA A 124 -15.59 11.03 -12.08
CA ALA A 124 -16.69 10.10 -12.30
C ALA A 124 -17.34 10.31 -13.68
N PRO A 125 -18.16 9.37 -14.17
CA PRO A 125 -18.79 9.48 -15.50
C PRO A 125 -19.66 10.74 -15.71
N ASP A 126 -20.08 11.40 -14.66
CA ASP A 126 -20.83 12.67 -14.71
C ASP A 126 -19.96 13.93 -14.81
N GLY A 127 -18.64 13.76 -14.84
CA GLY A 127 -17.68 14.85 -15.01
C GLY A 127 -17.20 15.52 -13.72
N GLY A 128 -17.71 15.14 -12.56
CA GLY A 128 -17.21 15.60 -11.24
C GLY A 128 -16.34 14.56 -10.56
N PRO A 129 -15.61 14.92 -9.48
CA PRO A 129 -14.89 13.94 -8.67
C PRO A 129 -15.83 12.87 -8.10
N TRP A 130 -15.35 11.66 -7.93
CA TRP A 130 -16.11 10.64 -7.19
C TRP A 130 -16.41 11.09 -5.76
N GLY A 131 -15.42 11.63 -5.06
CA GLY A 131 -15.58 12.16 -3.71
C GLY A 131 -16.25 11.16 -2.77
N SER A 132 -17.26 11.63 -2.05
CA SER A 132 -18.07 10.84 -1.11
C SER A 132 -18.81 9.67 -1.76
N ARG A 133 -19.08 9.74 -3.06
CA ARG A 133 -19.81 8.71 -3.85
C ARG A 133 -18.96 7.51 -4.21
N PHE A 134 -17.63 7.57 -4.01
CA PHE A 134 -16.77 6.43 -4.31
C PHE A 134 -17.16 5.23 -3.43
N PRO A 135 -17.49 4.07 -4.02
CA PRO A 135 -17.97 2.92 -3.26
C PRO A 135 -16.87 2.30 -2.38
N LEU A 136 -17.27 1.46 -1.44
CA LEU A 136 -16.34 0.58 -0.75
C LEU A 136 -15.90 -0.52 -1.73
N VAL A 137 -14.63 -0.50 -2.08
CA VAL A 137 -13.94 -1.52 -2.88
C VAL A 137 -13.17 -2.43 -1.92
N THR A 138 -13.24 -3.74 -2.12
CA THR A 138 -12.50 -4.71 -1.30
C THR A 138 -11.15 -5.06 -1.93
N ILE A 139 -10.29 -5.75 -1.16
CA ILE A 139 -9.03 -6.31 -1.68
C ILE A 139 -9.32 -7.24 -2.88
N ARG A 140 -10.40 -8.04 -2.81
CA ARG A 140 -10.82 -8.93 -3.90
C ARG A 140 -11.24 -8.19 -5.16
N ASP A 141 -11.90 -7.06 -5.02
CA ASP A 141 -12.27 -6.23 -6.17
C ASP A 141 -11.04 -5.62 -6.83
N SER A 142 -10.04 -5.21 -6.04
CA SER A 142 -8.75 -4.74 -6.57
C SER A 142 -8.05 -5.84 -7.36
N VAL A 143 -8.04 -7.08 -6.87
CA VAL A 143 -7.47 -8.23 -7.59
C VAL A 143 -8.22 -8.49 -8.89
N ARG A 144 -9.56 -8.39 -8.93
CA ARG A 144 -10.33 -8.50 -10.18
C ARG A 144 -9.93 -7.45 -11.21
N ALA A 145 -9.73 -6.21 -10.76
CA ALA A 145 -9.25 -5.15 -11.64
C ALA A 145 -7.82 -5.41 -12.15
N GLU A 146 -6.94 -5.88 -11.28
CA GLU A 146 -5.56 -6.25 -11.62
C GLU A 146 -5.49 -7.48 -12.54
N THR A 147 -6.47 -8.40 -12.47
CA THR A 147 -6.62 -9.52 -13.42
C THR A 147 -6.84 -8.98 -14.82
N ALA A 148 -7.72 -7.99 -15.00
CA ALA A 148 -7.94 -7.34 -16.28
C ALA A 148 -6.68 -6.60 -16.81
N LEU A 149 -5.88 -6.01 -15.92
CA LEU A 149 -4.56 -5.45 -16.27
C LEU A 149 -3.64 -6.56 -16.79
N ALA A 150 -3.51 -7.68 -16.06
CA ALA A 150 -2.67 -8.80 -16.47
C ALA A 150 -3.07 -9.35 -17.86
N ASP A 151 -4.38 -9.50 -18.11
CA ASP A 151 -4.92 -9.94 -19.40
C ASP A 151 -4.55 -8.97 -20.53
N THR A 152 -4.66 -7.67 -20.27
CA THR A 152 -4.28 -6.62 -21.24
C THR A 152 -2.78 -6.64 -21.57
N LEU A 153 -1.95 -6.99 -20.59
CA LEU A 153 -0.50 -7.11 -20.76
C LEU A 153 -0.08 -8.47 -21.37
N GLY A 154 -1.01 -9.39 -21.58
CA GLY A 154 -0.74 -10.75 -22.10
C GLY A 154 -0.09 -11.67 -21.07
N ILE A 155 -0.24 -11.39 -19.77
CA ILE A 155 0.35 -12.16 -18.67
C ILE A 155 -0.68 -13.19 -18.18
N ALA A 156 -0.57 -14.41 -18.66
CA ALA A 156 -1.44 -15.51 -18.24
C ALA A 156 -1.10 -16.02 -16.83
N ARG A 157 0.17 -15.95 -16.42
CA ARG A 157 0.65 -16.44 -15.14
C ARG A 157 1.82 -15.58 -14.64
N TRP A 158 1.80 -15.21 -13.38
CA TRP A 158 2.90 -14.52 -12.72
C TRP A 158 3.98 -15.51 -12.26
N ALA A 159 5.23 -15.26 -12.60
CA ALA A 159 6.37 -15.98 -12.03
C ALA A 159 6.45 -15.78 -10.51
N CYS A 160 6.07 -14.59 -10.05
CA CYS A 160 5.92 -14.31 -8.63
C CYS A 160 4.93 -13.16 -8.41
N VAL A 161 4.15 -13.26 -7.33
CA VAL A 161 3.39 -12.15 -6.77
C VAL A 161 3.98 -11.82 -5.41
N VAL A 162 4.36 -10.58 -5.18
CA VAL A 162 4.99 -10.15 -3.93
C VAL A 162 4.34 -8.89 -3.39
N GLY A 163 4.11 -8.86 -2.08
CA GLY A 163 3.59 -7.69 -1.39
C GLY A 163 3.79 -7.75 0.11
N GLY A 164 3.90 -6.55 0.72
CA GLY A 164 3.95 -6.40 2.16
C GLY A 164 2.74 -5.62 2.69
N SER A 165 2.30 -5.91 3.92
CA SER A 165 1.18 -5.22 4.55
C SER A 165 -0.10 -5.33 3.70
N MET A 166 -0.77 -4.23 3.36
CA MET A 166 -1.88 -4.22 2.41
C MET A 166 -1.51 -4.87 1.05
N GLY A 167 -0.27 -4.72 0.60
CA GLY A 167 0.23 -5.41 -0.60
C GLY A 167 0.24 -6.92 -0.44
N GLY A 168 0.53 -7.43 0.76
CA GLY A 168 0.45 -8.86 1.08
C GLY A 168 -0.98 -9.37 1.13
N MET A 169 -1.95 -8.57 1.61
CA MET A 169 -3.38 -8.91 1.53
C MET A 169 -3.81 -9.09 0.05
N ARG A 170 -3.36 -8.19 -0.85
CA ARG A 170 -3.61 -8.29 -2.29
C ARG A 170 -2.94 -9.53 -2.89
N ALA A 171 -1.68 -9.79 -2.53
CA ALA A 171 -0.92 -10.95 -3.01
C ALA A 171 -1.57 -12.27 -2.59
N LEU A 172 -2.01 -12.38 -1.33
CA LEU A 172 -2.75 -13.53 -0.83
C LEU A 172 -4.07 -13.72 -1.58
N GLU A 173 -4.83 -12.63 -1.77
CA GLU A 173 -6.11 -12.69 -2.46
C GLU A 173 -5.94 -13.06 -3.94
N TRP A 174 -4.86 -12.62 -4.62
CA TRP A 174 -4.47 -13.08 -5.95
C TRP A 174 -4.31 -14.59 -6.00
N ALA A 175 -3.50 -15.14 -5.10
CA ALA A 175 -3.24 -16.58 -5.07
C ALA A 175 -4.46 -17.41 -4.66
N ALA A 176 -5.37 -16.86 -3.84
CA ALA A 176 -6.60 -17.55 -3.43
C ALA A 176 -7.73 -17.45 -4.48
N THR A 177 -7.77 -16.37 -5.28
CA THR A 177 -8.78 -16.14 -6.32
C THR A 177 -8.39 -16.79 -7.64
N GLU A 178 -7.12 -16.63 -8.03
CA GLU A 178 -6.56 -17.07 -9.32
C GLU A 178 -5.37 -18.05 -9.10
N PRO A 179 -5.58 -19.18 -8.41
CA PRO A 179 -4.49 -20.06 -7.96
C PRO A 179 -3.61 -20.61 -9.10
N GLU A 180 -4.16 -20.77 -10.30
CA GLU A 180 -3.41 -21.26 -11.47
C GLU A 180 -2.54 -20.15 -12.10
N ARG A 181 -2.80 -18.90 -11.76
CA ARG A 181 -2.10 -17.74 -12.33
C ARG A 181 -0.94 -17.24 -11.48
N VAL A 182 -0.65 -17.88 -10.36
CA VAL A 182 0.46 -17.50 -9.46
C VAL A 182 1.38 -18.71 -9.29
N GLU A 183 2.63 -18.59 -9.73
CA GLU A 183 3.61 -19.67 -9.58
C GLU A 183 4.30 -19.62 -8.23
N ARG A 184 4.74 -18.44 -7.81
CA ARG A 184 5.36 -18.19 -6.51
C ARG A 184 4.66 -17.03 -5.82
N LEU A 185 4.58 -17.10 -4.51
CA LEU A 185 3.94 -16.09 -3.68
C LEU A 185 4.90 -15.67 -2.56
N PHE A 186 5.12 -14.37 -2.39
CA PHE A 186 5.88 -13.85 -1.26
C PHE A 186 5.01 -12.89 -0.43
N LEU A 187 4.65 -13.32 0.77
CA LEU A 187 3.87 -12.56 1.73
C LEU A 187 4.78 -11.97 2.81
N LEU A 188 4.69 -10.67 3.01
CA LEU A 188 5.51 -9.93 3.98
C LEU A 188 4.61 -9.21 4.99
N ALA A 189 4.75 -9.52 6.28
CA ALA A 189 4.10 -8.80 7.37
C ALA A 189 2.62 -8.46 7.08
N SER A 190 1.81 -9.48 6.81
CA SER A 190 0.43 -9.34 6.34
C SER A 190 -0.48 -10.40 6.97
N PRO A 191 -1.79 -10.16 7.19
CA PRO A 191 -2.70 -11.11 7.80
C PRO A 191 -3.49 -11.89 6.75
N ALA A 192 -4.08 -13.03 7.16
CA ALA A 192 -5.10 -13.73 6.39
C ALA A 192 -6.46 -13.01 6.44
N ALA A 193 -6.75 -12.37 7.57
CA ALA A 193 -7.92 -11.51 7.79
C ALA A 193 -7.56 -10.40 8.80
N SER A 194 -8.19 -9.24 8.68
CA SER A 194 -7.96 -8.13 9.62
C SER A 194 -8.53 -8.46 11.00
N SER A 195 -7.70 -8.33 12.02
CA SER A 195 -8.08 -8.58 13.42
C SER A 195 -8.80 -7.38 14.04
N ALA A 196 -9.44 -7.62 15.19
CA ALA A 196 -10.06 -6.55 15.98
C ALA A 196 -9.07 -5.47 16.42
N ASP A 197 -7.79 -5.86 16.68
CA ASP A 197 -6.73 -4.90 17.04
C ASP A 197 -6.41 -3.96 15.86
N GLN A 198 -6.21 -4.49 14.66
CA GLN A 198 -5.97 -3.69 13.45
C GLN A 198 -7.14 -2.75 13.14
N ILE A 199 -8.37 -3.25 13.21
CA ILE A 199 -9.59 -2.44 13.04
C ILE A 199 -9.65 -1.35 14.13
N GLY A 200 -9.29 -1.71 15.38
CA GLY A 200 -9.21 -0.78 16.51
C GLY A 200 -8.20 0.34 16.29
N TRP A 201 -7.00 0.04 15.76
CA TRP A 201 -6.01 1.04 15.38
C TRP A 201 -6.45 1.95 14.23
N CYS A 202 -7.24 1.42 13.30
CA CYS A 202 -7.77 2.18 12.17
C CYS A 202 -8.92 3.14 12.57
N ALA A 203 -9.77 2.74 13.50
CA ALA A 203 -10.97 3.50 13.86
C ALA A 203 -10.71 4.96 14.26
N PRO A 204 -9.76 5.30 15.18
CA PRO A 204 -9.45 6.68 15.52
C PRO A 204 -8.82 7.47 14.37
N GLN A 205 -8.10 6.82 13.46
CA GLN A 205 -7.53 7.47 12.27
C GLN A 205 -8.66 7.94 11.33
N LEU A 206 -9.63 7.07 11.07
CA LEU A 206 -10.81 7.41 10.26
C LEU A 206 -11.66 8.50 10.92
N ALA A 207 -11.82 8.43 12.24
CA ALA A 207 -12.55 9.45 13.01
C ALA A 207 -11.86 10.82 12.92
N ALA A 208 -10.52 10.87 13.02
CA ALA A 208 -9.76 12.11 12.91
C ALA A 208 -9.95 12.80 11.54
N ILE A 209 -9.88 12.02 10.44
CA ILE A 209 -10.11 12.56 9.10
C ILE A 209 -11.54 13.07 8.93
N ARG A 210 -12.54 12.30 9.38
CA ARG A 210 -13.96 12.67 9.26
C ARG A 210 -14.37 13.83 10.13
N ALA A 211 -13.64 14.09 11.22
CA ALA A 211 -13.85 15.23 12.10
C ALA A 211 -13.15 16.51 11.65
N ASP A 212 -12.32 16.45 10.60
CA ASP A 212 -11.64 17.63 10.05
C ASP A 212 -12.68 18.63 9.52
N PRO A 213 -12.58 19.94 9.85
CA PRO A 213 -13.51 20.97 9.36
C PRO A 213 -13.59 21.04 7.82
N HIS A 214 -12.55 20.65 7.12
CA HIS A 214 -12.48 20.67 5.65
C HIS A 214 -12.82 19.32 5.01
N TRP A 215 -13.24 18.32 5.79
CA TRP A 215 -13.63 17.01 5.24
C TRP A 215 -14.83 17.07 4.31
N ASN A 216 -15.78 17.95 4.62
CA ASN A 216 -17.01 18.18 3.81
C ASN A 216 -17.67 16.85 3.34
N GLY A 217 -17.80 15.87 4.24
CA GLY A 217 -18.38 14.56 3.90
C GLY A 217 -17.57 13.71 2.91
N GLY A 218 -16.40 14.17 2.49
CA GLY A 218 -15.56 13.56 1.45
C GLY A 218 -15.51 14.32 0.12
N ASP A 219 -16.22 15.46 0.03
CA ASP A 219 -16.35 16.28 -1.18
C ASP A 219 -15.55 17.59 -1.05
N TYR A 220 -14.22 17.50 -1.08
CA TYR A 220 -13.29 18.63 -0.91
C TYR A 220 -12.27 18.74 -2.06
N HIS A 221 -12.31 17.85 -3.04
CA HIS A 221 -11.23 17.69 -4.03
C HIS A 221 -10.99 18.92 -4.90
N ASP A 222 -12.01 19.77 -5.09
CA ASP A 222 -11.92 21.01 -5.87
C ASP A 222 -11.77 22.25 -4.97
N ALA A 223 -11.52 22.08 -3.67
CA ALA A 223 -11.25 23.19 -2.77
C ALA A 223 -9.89 23.84 -3.06
N PRO A 224 -9.72 25.14 -2.73
CA PRO A 224 -8.42 25.81 -2.87
C PRO A 224 -7.32 25.16 -2.01
N PRO A 225 -6.03 25.38 -2.36
CA PRO A 225 -4.92 24.97 -1.52
C PRO A 225 -5.08 25.47 -0.07
N GLY A 226 -4.75 24.62 0.89
CA GLY A 226 -4.93 24.86 2.33
C GLY A 226 -6.32 24.52 2.86
N GLN A 227 -7.29 24.17 2.02
CA GLN A 227 -8.66 23.88 2.42
C GLN A 227 -9.04 22.39 2.27
N GLY A 228 -8.08 21.50 2.21
CA GLY A 228 -8.29 20.06 2.33
C GLY A 228 -8.28 19.58 3.80
N PRO A 229 -8.69 18.34 4.10
CA PRO A 229 -8.73 17.78 5.46
C PRO A 229 -7.35 17.41 5.99
N HIS A 230 -6.43 18.36 5.99
CA HIS A 230 -5.01 18.19 6.28
C HIS A 230 -4.74 17.89 7.75
N LEU A 231 -5.50 18.49 8.67
CA LEU A 231 -5.35 18.26 10.12
C LEU A 231 -5.72 16.82 10.45
N GLY A 232 -6.87 16.37 9.97
CA GLY A 232 -7.36 15.01 10.19
C GLY A 232 -6.45 13.96 9.58
N LEU A 233 -6.02 14.14 8.32
CA LEU A 233 -5.08 13.25 7.65
C LEU A 233 -3.70 13.25 8.37
N GLY A 234 -3.24 14.41 8.83
CA GLY A 234 -2.02 14.52 9.60
C GLY A 234 -2.08 13.76 10.93
N VAL A 235 -3.20 13.86 11.67
CA VAL A 235 -3.43 13.09 12.90
C VAL A 235 -3.48 11.59 12.60
N ALA A 236 -4.23 11.17 11.58
CA ALA A 236 -4.28 9.78 11.14
C ALA A 236 -2.87 9.22 10.82
N ARG A 237 -2.03 10.01 10.12
CA ARG A 237 -0.65 9.60 9.81
C ARG A 237 0.21 9.44 11.06
N ARG A 238 0.10 10.33 12.04
CA ARG A 238 0.85 10.20 13.30
C ARG A 238 0.48 8.91 14.03
N MET A 239 -0.83 8.58 14.11
CA MET A 239 -1.32 7.35 14.73
C MET A 239 -0.82 6.11 13.98
N ALA A 240 -0.96 6.09 12.66
CA ALA A 240 -0.47 5.01 11.81
C ALA A 240 1.05 4.81 11.99
N HIS A 241 1.82 5.90 11.99
CA HIS A 241 3.26 5.83 12.10
C HIS A 241 3.73 5.28 13.46
N LEU A 242 2.99 5.56 14.53
CA LEU A 242 3.23 4.94 15.83
C LEU A 242 3.00 3.42 15.79
N SER A 243 2.01 2.94 15.05
CA SER A 243 1.78 1.49 14.90
C SER A 243 2.82 0.80 14.01
N TYR A 244 3.47 1.54 13.10
CA TYR A 244 4.50 1.01 12.21
C TYR A 244 5.87 0.86 12.89
N ARG A 245 6.12 1.56 13.99
CA ARG A 245 7.41 1.54 14.71
C ARG A 245 7.30 0.74 16.01
N SER A 246 8.37 0.08 16.41
CA SER A 246 8.41 -0.57 17.73
C SER A 246 8.61 0.44 18.86
N ALA A 247 8.09 0.12 20.03
CA ALA A 247 8.34 0.93 21.24
C ALA A 247 9.83 1.00 21.60
N PHE A 248 10.56 -0.09 21.35
CA PHE A 248 12.00 -0.17 21.58
C PHE A 248 12.75 0.83 20.70
N GLU A 249 12.51 0.84 19.39
CA GLU A 249 13.20 1.75 18.46
C GLU A 249 12.89 3.21 18.78
N LEU A 250 11.62 3.55 19.03
CA LEU A 250 11.25 4.92 19.41
C LEU A 250 11.93 5.36 20.69
N SER A 251 12.04 4.48 21.70
CA SER A 251 12.72 4.77 22.96
C SER A 251 14.23 4.93 22.78
N GLN A 252 14.86 4.07 21.99
CA GLN A 252 16.30 4.16 21.69
C GLN A 252 16.64 5.43 20.90
N ARG A 253 15.80 5.77 19.93
CA ARG A 253 16.06 6.90 19.03
C ARG A 253 15.80 8.25 19.66
N PHE A 254 14.73 8.39 20.41
CA PHE A 254 14.26 9.68 20.91
C PHE A 254 14.35 9.82 22.42
N GLY A 255 14.20 8.74 23.18
CA GLY A 255 14.14 8.79 24.64
C GLY A 255 13.12 9.83 25.14
N ARG A 256 13.59 10.79 25.93
CA ARG A 256 12.83 11.96 26.39
C ARG A 256 13.46 13.27 25.90
N ALA A 257 14.20 13.24 24.80
CA ALA A 257 14.88 14.42 24.28
C ALA A 257 13.87 15.48 23.83
N ALA A 258 14.15 16.74 24.18
CA ALA A 258 13.43 17.88 23.61
C ALA A 258 13.77 18.05 22.13
N GLN A 259 12.86 18.61 21.35
CA GLN A 259 13.17 19.09 20.01
C GLN A 259 14.20 20.22 20.09
N SER A 260 15.17 20.21 19.18
CA SER A 260 16.25 21.20 19.18
C SER A 260 15.69 22.65 19.20
N GLY A 261 16.10 23.42 20.18
CA GLY A 261 15.67 24.81 20.37
C GLY A 261 14.29 24.97 21.02
N GLU A 262 13.66 23.89 21.48
CA GLU A 262 12.38 23.92 22.18
C GLU A 262 12.54 23.38 23.64
N ASP A 263 11.62 23.81 24.53
CA ASP A 263 11.54 23.31 25.90
C ASP A 263 10.15 22.76 26.20
N PRO A 264 9.99 21.43 26.35
CA PRO A 264 8.70 20.82 26.68
C PRO A 264 8.08 21.32 27.99
N ALA A 265 8.89 21.79 28.95
CA ALA A 265 8.37 22.33 30.20
C ALA A 265 7.64 23.68 30.02
N THR A 266 7.86 24.36 28.91
CA THR A 266 7.24 25.65 28.57
C THR A 266 6.33 25.55 27.33
N GLY A 267 5.92 24.34 26.95
CA GLY A 267 5.01 24.11 25.82
C GLY A 267 5.70 23.80 24.48
N GLY A 268 7.02 23.60 24.48
CA GLY A 268 7.76 23.09 23.32
C GLY A 268 7.55 21.58 23.14
N ARG A 269 8.03 21.05 22.02
CA ARG A 269 7.84 19.65 21.63
C ARG A 269 8.96 18.73 22.10
N TYR A 270 8.65 17.48 22.32
CA TYR A 270 9.64 16.40 22.33
C TYR A 270 10.10 16.07 20.90
N ALA A 271 11.30 15.53 20.73
CA ALA A 271 11.87 15.16 19.44
C ALA A 271 11.00 14.14 18.69
N VAL A 272 10.34 13.21 19.39
CA VAL A 272 9.40 12.25 18.78
C VAL A 272 8.16 12.92 18.20
N GLU A 273 7.67 14.00 18.80
CA GLU A 273 6.52 14.76 18.26
C GLU A 273 6.90 15.43 16.94
N SER A 274 8.07 16.07 16.90
CA SER A 274 8.60 16.69 15.67
C SER A 274 8.82 15.65 14.56
N TYR A 275 9.27 14.44 14.90
CA TYR A 275 9.39 13.33 13.96
C TYR A 275 8.02 12.92 13.37
N LEU A 276 7.00 12.80 14.20
CA LEU A 276 5.63 12.48 13.76
C LEU A 276 5.04 13.61 12.90
N ASP A 277 5.28 14.87 13.26
CA ASP A 277 4.86 16.05 12.49
C ASP A 277 5.46 16.04 11.09
N HIS A 278 6.76 15.76 10.97
CA HIS A 278 7.43 15.65 9.67
C HIS A 278 6.78 14.60 8.77
N HIS A 279 6.44 13.42 9.31
CA HIS A 279 5.77 12.38 8.54
C HIS A 279 4.33 12.72 8.17
N ALA A 280 3.63 13.45 9.02
CA ALA A 280 2.29 13.95 8.75
C ALA A 280 2.31 14.98 7.60
N GLU A 281 3.15 16.00 7.69
CA GLU A 281 3.32 17.04 6.67
C GLU A 281 3.70 16.47 5.30
N LYS A 282 4.61 15.48 5.29
CA LYS A 282 5.02 14.80 4.06
C LYS A 282 3.86 14.03 3.42
N LEU A 283 3.01 13.35 4.22
CA LEU A 283 1.88 12.61 3.68
C LEU A 283 0.79 13.54 3.13
N VAL A 284 0.43 14.58 3.85
CA VAL A 284 -0.60 15.55 3.48
C VAL A 284 -0.36 16.17 2.09
N ARG A 285 0.90 16.31 1.68
CA ARG A 285 1.26 16.89 0.38
C ARG A 285 1.18 15.91 -0.80
N ARG A 286 1.15 14.60 -0.54
CA ARG A 286 1.24 13.56 -1.60
C ARG A 286 0.13 12.52 -1.56
N PHE A 287 -0.79 12.60 -0.61
CA PHE A 287 -1.83 11.61 -0.44
C PHE A 287 -3.21 12.26 -0.30
N ASP A 288 -4.24 11.52 -0.66
CA ASP A 288 -5.63 11.96 -0.57
C ASP A 288 -6.30 11.39 0.68
N ALA A 289 -7.00 12.23 1.43
CA ALA A 289 -7.65 11.81 2.67
C ALA A 289 -8.84 10.86 2.43
N ALA A 290 -9.61 11.05 1.36
CA ALA A 290 -10.71 10.14 1.03
C ALA A 290 -10.19 8.79 0.56
N SER A 291 -9.09 8.76 -0.20
CA SER A 291 -8.39 7.52 -0.54
C SER A 291 -7.82 6.84 0.70
N TYR A 292 -7.27 7.61 1.66
CA TYR A 292 -6.81 7.03 2.94
C TYR A 292 -7.97 6.34 3.68
N VAL A 293 -9.13 7.00 3.74
CA VAL A 293 -10.35 6.42 4.34
C VAL A 293 -10.75 5.14 3.62
N ARG A 294 -10.90 5.17 2.30
CA ARG A 294 -11.36 4.01 1.51
C ARG A 294 -10.39 2.83 1.56
N LEU A 295 -9.09 3.08 1.45
CA LEU A 295 -8.10 2.02 1.56
C LEU A 295 -8.02 1.42 2.98
N THR A 296 -8.21 2.23 4.01
CA THR A 296 -8.28 1.72 5.39
C THR A 296 -9.54 0.88 5.61
N GLU A 297 -10.70 1.31 5.10
CA GLU A 297 -11.93 0.52 5.13
C GLU A 297 -11.78 -0.80 4.34
N MET A 298 -11.09 -0.76 3.21
CA MET A 298 -10.75 -1.94 2.40
C MET A 298 -9.90 -2.94 3.20
N MET A 299 -8.85 -2.47 3.90
CA MET A 299 -8.03 -3.31 4.77
C MET A 299 -8.85 -3.87 5.93
N ASN A 300 -9.66 -3.06 6.59
CA ASN A 300 -10.54 -3.52 7.68
C ASN A 300 -11.51 -4.60 7.21
N ALA A 301 -11.93 -4.55 5.95
CA ALA A 301 -12.80 -5.53 5.34
C ALA A 301 -12.05 -6.76 4.80
N HIS A 302 -10.71 -6.82 4.90
CA HIS A 302 -9.96 -7.97 4.39
C HIS A 302 -10.24 -9.24 5.19
N ASP A 303 -10.62 -10.29 4.45
CA ASP A 303 -10.83 -11.64 4.95
C ASP A 303 -10.75 -12.61 3.76
N VAL A 304 -9.64 -13.36 3.69
CA VAL A 304 -9.44 -14.34 2.62
C VAL A 304 -10.50 -15.46 2.65
N GLY A 305 -11.09 -15.71 3.82
CA GLY A 305 -12.11 -16.75 4.01
C GLY A 305 -13.53 -16.33 3.63
N ARG A 306 -13.78 -15.02 3.38
CA ARG A 306 -15.13 -14.52 3.08
C ARG A 306 -15.72 -15.21 1.84
N GLY A 307 -16.88 -15.85 2.01
CA GLY A 307 -17.54 -16.60 0.95
C GLY A 307 -16.82 -17.88 0.52
N ARG A 308 -15.78 -18.30 1.25
CA ARG A 308 -14.98 -19.51 0.97
C ARG A 308 -15.05 -20.58 2.06
N GLY A 309 -15.83 -20.38 3.11
CA GLY A 309 -15.94 -21.32 4.23
C GLY A 309 -14.98 -21.04 5.38
N GLY A 310 -14.45 -19.82 5.49
CA GLY A 310 -13.54 -19.37 6.54
C GLY A 310 -12.08 -19.29 6.10
N VAL A 311 -11.23 -18.73 6.97
CA VAL A 311 -9.81 -18.43 6.67
C VAL A 311 -9.07 -19.68 6.24
N ALA A 312 -9.17 -20.80 6.96
CA ALA A 312 -8.50 -22.05 6.62
C ALA A 312 -8.86 -22.55 5.21
N ALA A 313 -10.14 -22.46 4.82
CA ALA A 313 -10.58 -22.84 3.49
C ALA A 313 -10.10 -21.85 2.41
N GLY A 314 -9.98 -20.59 2.76
CA GLY A 314 -9.39 -19.56 1.89
C GLY A 314 -7.91 -19.79 1.63
N LEU A 315 -7.12 -20.06 2.68
CA LEU A 315 -5.68 -20.37 2.60
C LEU A 315 -5.41 -21.67 1.83
N ALA A 316 -6.23 -22.69 2.03
CA ALA A 316 -6.12 -23.97 1.33
C ALA A 316 -6.30 -23.87 -0.20
N ARG A 317 -6.79 -22.74 -0.73
CA ARG A 317 -6.90 -22.48 -2.18
C ARG A 317 -5.58 -22.11 -2.82
N VAL A 318 -4.62 -21.62 -2.05
CA VAL A 318 -3.31 -21.16 -2.55
C VAL A 318 -2.51 -22.37 -3.05
N ARG A 319 -2.13 -22.35 -4.33
CA ARG A 319 -1.34 -23.42 -4.98
C ARG A 319 0.12 -23.05 -5.22
N ALA A 320 0.40 -21.75 -5.17
CA ALA A 320 1.73 -21.21 -5.38
C ALA A 320 2.72 -21.76 -4.34
N ARG A 321 3.98 -21.98 -4.73
CA ARG A 321 5.06 -22.10 -3.75
C ARG A 321 5.14 -20.79 -3.00
N THR A 322 4.96 -20.81 -1.69
CA THR A 322 4.77 -19.62 -0.88
C THR A 322 5.89 -19.45 0.13
N LEU A 323 6.47 -18.27 0.20
CA LEU A 323 7.31 -17.82 1.31
C LEU A 323 6.53 -16.79 2.13
N VAL A 324 6.47 -17.01 3.43
CA VAL A 324 5.90 -16.06 4.39
C VAL A 324 7.02 -15.48 5.22
N ALA A 325 7.09 -14.16 5.35
CA ALA A 325 8.05 -13.51 6.23
C ALA A 325 7.37 -12.47 7.12
N GLY A 326 7.65 -12.55 8.42
CA GLY A 326 7.23 -11.59 9.44
C GLY A 326 8.40 -10.81 10.00
N VAL A 327 8.13 -9.75 10.75
CA VAL A 327 9.15 -8.95 11.45
C VAL A 327 9.02 -9.18 12.95
N SER A 328 10.13 -9.51 13.64
CA SER A 328 10.12 -9.92 15.04
C SER A 328 9.52 -8.89 16.00
N SER A 329 9.62 -7.60 15.69
CA SER A 329 9.09 -6.49 16.51
C SER A 329 7.80 -5.86 15.95
N ASP A 330 7.18 -6.47 14.93
CA ASP A 330 5.93 -5.97 14.34
C ASP A 330 4.76 -6.16 15.31
N ARG A 331 4.18 -5.04 15.75
CA ARG A 331 3.00 -5.03 16.61
C ARG A 331 1.68 -4.82 15.86
N LEU A 332 1.77 -4.43 14.57
CA LEU A 332 0.59 -4.23 13.73
C LEU A 332 0.13 -5.54 13.07
N TYR A 333 1.08 -6.30 12.54
CA TYR A 333 0.86 -7.64 11.99
C TYR A 333 1.84 -8.61 12.67
N PRO A 334 1.54 -9.04 13.90
CA PRO A 334 2.45 -9.82 14.74
C PRO A 334 2.77 -11.18 14.12
N VAL A 335 3.86 -11.78 14.61
CA VAL A 335 4.38 -13.06 14.09
C VAL A 335 3.33 -14.17 14.11
N ASP A 336 2.42 -14.19 15.09
CA ASP A 336 1.35 -15.19 15.16
C ASP A 336 0.45 -15.21 13.91
N GLN A 337 0.20 -14.04 13.29
CA GLN A 337 -0.56 -13.99 12.04
C GLN A 337 0.25 -14.50 10.84
N GLN A 338 1.57 -14.37 10.89
CA GLN A 338 2.46 -14.94 9.87
C GLN A 338 2.57 -16.47 10.02
N ILE A 339 2.52 -16.99 11.26
CA ILE A 339 2.41 -18.43 11.54
C ILE A 339 1.09 -18.97 10.96
N GLU A 340 -0.04 -18.29 11.19
CA GLU A 340 -1.33 -18.67 10.59
C GLU A 340 -1.25 -18.81 9.07
N LEU A 341 -0.57 -17.88 8.38
CA LEU A 341 -0.37 -17.94 6.93
C LEU A 341 0.50 -19.12 6.52
N ALA A 342 1.65 -19.30 7.17
CA ALA A 342 2.60 -20.36 6.84
C ALA A 342 2.00 -21.76 7.08
N ASP A 343 1.30 -21.94 8.19
CA ASP A 343 0.67 -23.23 8.56
C ASP A 343 -0.58 -23.52 7.71
N GLY A 344 -1.32 -22.48 7.30
CA GLY A 344 -2.57 -22.61 6.55
C GLY A 344 -2.42 -22.78 5.04
N ILE A 345 -1.29 -22.38 4.46
CA ILE A 345 -1.03 -22.46 3.01
C ILE A 345 -0.33 -23.80 2.68
N PRO A 346 -0.92 -24.68 1.84
CA PRO A 346 -0.41 -26.04 1.63
C PRO A 346 1.03 -26.14 1.10
N ASN A 347 1.48 -25.16 0.32
CA ASN A 347 2.81 -25.15 -0.29
C ASN A 347 3.67 -24.00 0.24
N ALA A 348 3.47 -23.62 1.50
CA ALA A 348 4.33 -22.65 2.16
C ALA A 348 5.63 -23.32 2.63
N ASP A 349 6.75 -22.61 2.43
CA ASP A 349 8.02 -22.89 3.11
C ASP A 349 7.87 -22.51 4.61
N ASP A 350 8.81 -22.92 5.47
CA ASP A 350 8.84 -22.52 6.87
C ASP A 350 8.81 -20.98 6.99
N LEU A 351 8.09 -20.48 7.99
CA LEU A 351 8.05 -19.05 8.27
C LEU A 351 9.45 -18.47 8.48
N PHE A 352 9.76 -17.41 7.79
CA PHE A 352 10.96 -16.61 8.03
C PHE A 352 10.66 -15.40 8.91
N VAL A 353 11.32 -15.32 10.08
CA VAL A 353 11.22 -14.14 10.94
C VAL A 353 12.41 -13.21 10.68
N ILE A 354 12.12 -12.03 10.16
CA ILE A 354 13.11 -10.95 9.96
C ILE A 354 13.39 -10.32 11.32
N GLU A 355 14.60 -10.51 11.85
CA GLU A 355 15.04 -9.86 13.08
C GLU A 355 15.28 -8.37 12.81
N SER A 356 14.43 -7.52 13.37
CA SER A 356 14.49 -6.07 13.19
C SER A 356 13.88 -5.33 14.37
N PRO A 357 14.48 -4.26 14.86
CA PRO A 357 13.91 -3.41 15.90
C PRO A 357 12.85 -2.43 15.36
N TYR A 358 12.69 -2.32 14.04
CA TYR A 358 11.95 -1.22 13.41
C TYR A 358 10.43 -1.42 13.34
N GLY A 359 9.88 -2.47 13.96
CA GLY A 359 8.45 -2.75 13.91
C GLY A 359 8.00 -3.16 12.52
N HIS A 360 6.77 -2.80 12.17
CA HIS A 360 6.18 -3.12 10.87
C HIS A 360 7.03 -2.60 9.68
N ASP A 361 7.61 -1.41 9.80
CA ASP A 361 8.49 -0.86 8.74
C ASP A 361 9.74 -1.72 8.48
N GLY A 362 10.03 -2.73 9.32
CA GLY A 362 11.15 -3.66 9.14
C GLY A 362 11.16 -4.33 7.78
N PHE A 363 10.00 -4.67 7.19
CA PHE A 363 9.95 -5.30 5.88
C PHE A 363 10.41 -4.36 4.74
N LEU A 364 10.42 -3.05 4.96
CA LEU A 364 10.96 -2.06 4.01
C LEU A 364 12.41 -1.71 4.34
N ILE A 365 12.76 -1.63 5.64
CA ILE A 365 14.07 -1.19 6.10
C ILE A 365 15.11 -2.30 5.94
N GLU A 366 14.75 -3.55 6.25
CA GLU A 366 15.62 -4.73 6.11
C GLU A 366 15.63 -5.25 4.65
N ALA A 367 15.72 -4.32 3.70
CA ALA A 367 15.56 -4.57 2.28
C ALA A 367 16.57 -5.57 1.71
N ASP A 368 17.79 -5.66 2.25
CA ASP A 368 18.79 -6.66 1.84
C ASP A 368 18.36 -8.08 2.23
N THR A 369 17.73 -8.24 3.39
CA THR A 369 17.18 -9.53 3.81
C THR A 369 16.00 -9.91 2.94
N VAL A 370 15.06 -8.98 2.70
CA VAL A 370 13.92 -9.21 1.81
C VAL A 370 14.39 -9.55 0.39
N SER A 371 15.38 -8.84 -0.14
CA SER A 371 15.95 -9.10 -1.46
C SER A 371 16.55 -10.51 -1.57
N ARG A 372 17.30 -10.97 -0.55
CA ARG A 372 17.85 -12.34 -0.53
C ARG A 372 16.76 -13.41 -0.47
N LEU A 373 15.73 -13.20 0.34
CA LEU A 373 14.59 -14.11 0.46
C LEU A 373 13.85 -14.23 -0.88
N LEU A 374 13.58 -13.10 -1.53
CA LEU A 374 12.92 -13.08 -2.83
C LEU A 374 13.77 -13.75 -3.91
N ALA A 375 15.08 -13.47 -3.96
CA ALA A 375 16.01 -14.14 -4.89
C ALA A 375 16.00 -15.66 -4.68
N GLY A 376 16.06 -16.15 -3.43
CA GLY A 376 15.97 -17.58 -3.12
C GLY A 376 14.64 -18.21 -3.54
N LEU A 377 13.51 -17.50 -3.38
CA LEU A 377 12.20 -17.97 -3.85
C LEU A 377 12.15 -18.04 -5.38
N LEU A 378 12.77 -17.08 -6.08
CA LEU A 378 12.84 -17.04 -7.54
C LEU A 378 13.81 -18.06 -8.14
N GLY A 379 14.68 -18.68 -7.34
CA GLY A 379 15.67 -19.70 -7.75
C GLY A 379 16.97 -19.09 -8.24
N ASP A 380 17.36 -17.97 -7.67
CA ASP A 380 18.63 -17.25 -7.96
C ASP A 380 19.72 -17.57 -6.95
#